data_7423674aff83423b5e7f34af1dfe72e0
#
_entry.id   7423674aff83423b5e7f34af1dfe72e0
#
_cell.length_a   1.000
_cell.length_b   1.000
_cell.length_c   1.000
_cell.angle_alpha   90.00
_cell.angle_beta   90.00
_cell.angle_gamma   90.00
#
_symmetry.space_group_name_H-M   'P 1'
#
loop_
_entity.id
_entity.type
_entity.pdbx_description
1 polymer ?
#
loop_
_entity_poly.entity_id
_entity_poly.type
_entity_poly.pdbx_seq_one_letter_code
_entity_poly.pdbx_strand_id
1 'polypeptide(L)'
;MVREELVKGYENFREAAAKLSEDKNAKLYVYFIGERNANGENWCKDCNEAEPVFAQAIQEYADKDSIILRVEVGNMLAWADKENPFHKDSDLRLEEIPTLIRWKTAIHLHGDQCKQIKLLELLFKEEDIEKITER
;
A
#
# COMPACT_ATOMS: atom_id res chain seq x y z
N MET A 1 -3.00 18.87 0.05
CA MET A 1 -2.16 18.13 -0.91
C MET A 1 -1.82 16.76 -0.35
N VAL A 2 -1.97 15.72 -1.16
CA VAL A 2 -1.64 14.36 -0.74
C VAL A 2 -0.12 14.22 -0.60
N ARG A 3 0.31 13.66 0.52
CA ARG A 3 1.72 13.39 0.79
C ARG A 3 2.07 11.99 0.31
N GLU A 4 3.17 11.83 -0.42
CA GLU A 4 3.61 10.53 -0.90
C GLU A 4 5.05 10.30 -0.47
N GLU A 5 5.32 9.12 0.08
CA GLU A 5 6.66 8.71 0.53
C GLU A 5 6.96 7.31 0.03
N LEU A 6 8.23 7.01 -0.13
CA LEU A 6 8.72 5.71 -0.56
C LEU A 6 9.78 5.21 0.41
N VAL A 7 9.64 3.98 0.87
CA VAL A 7 10.67 3.32 1.67
C VAL A 7 10.97 1.95 1.08
N LYS A 8 12.13 1.42 1.40
CA LYS A 8 12.60 0.12 0.93
C LYS A 8 12.93 -0.77 2.11
N GLY A 9 12.41 -1.99 2.09
CA GLY A 9 12.70 -3.00 3.09
C GLY A 9 11.83 -2.93 4.33
N TYR A 10 11.86 -4.03 5.07
CA TYR A 10 10.93 -4.24 6.19
C TYR A 10 11.16 -3.27 7.36
N GLU A 11 12.42 -3.09 7.77
CA GLU A 11 12.71 -2.23 8.91
C GLU A 11 12.33 -0.78 8.62
N ASN A 12 12.64 -0.28 7.43
CA ASN A 12 12.26 1.07 7.03
C ASN A 12 10.76 1.24 6.94
N PHE A 13 10.06 0.20 6.48
CA PHE A 13 8.60 0.21 6.46
C PHE A 13 8.03 0.34 7.88
N ARG A 14 8.51 -0.50 8.83
CA ARG A 14 7.99 -0.48 10.20
C ARG A 14 8.21 0.88 10.86
N GLU A 15 9.38 1.45 10.68
CA GLU A 15 9.73 2.75 11.23
C GLU A 15 8.85 3.85 10.63
N ALA A 16 8.72 3.88 9.30
CA ALA A 16 7.92 4.90 8.62
C ALA A 16 6.45 4.79 8.99
N ALA A 17 5.89 3.57 9.00
CA ALA A 17 4.47 3.38 9.34
C ALA A 17 4.18 3.82 10.77
N ALA A 18 5.07 3.52 11.72
CA ALA A 18 4.91 3.93 13.10
C ALA A 18 4.91 5.46 13.22
N LYS A 19 5.88 6.10 12.57
CA LYS A 19 6.02 7.57 12.62
C LYS A 19 4.84 8.28 11.95
N LEU A 20 4.44 7.83 10.77
CA LEU A 20 3.34 8.45 10.03
C LEU A 20 2.01 8.24 10.74
N SER A 21 1.85 7.15 11.49
CA SER A 21 0.64 6.86 12.25
C SER A 21 0.44 7.79 13.44
N GLU A 22 1.45 8.54 13.82
CA GLU A 22 1.35 9.48 14.95
C GLU A 22 0.41 10.64 14.63
N ASP A 23 0.26 10.98 13.33
CA ASP A 23 -0.66 12.02 12.90
C ASP A 23 -2.07 11.43 12.83
N LYS A 24 -2.87 11.70 13.87
CA LYS A 24 -4.23 11.15 13.97
C LYS A 24 -5.21 11.78 12.99
N ASN A 25 -4.84 12.91 12.39
CA ASN A 25 -5.69 13.59 11.41
C ASN A 25 -5.43 13.13 9.98
N ALA A 26 -4.32 12.43 9.76
CA ALA A 26 -3.98 11.92 8.44
C ALA A 26 -4.58 10.54 8.21
N LYS A 27 -4.92 10.28 6.95
CA LYS A 27 -5.36 8.95 6.49
C LYS A 27 -4.16 8.29 5.84
N LEU A 28 -3.65 7.22 6.44
CA LEU A 28 -2.46 6.53 5.95
C LEU A 28 -2.84 5.31 5.12
N TYR A 29 -2.31 5.25 3.91
CA TYR A 29 -2.46 4.12 2.99
C TYR A 29 -1.07 3.57 2.71
N VAL A 30 -0.89 2.26 2.91
CA VAL A 30 0.40 1.59 2.70
C VAL A 30 0.28 0.68 1.48
N TYR A 31 1.17 0.89 0.51
CA TYR A 31 1.13 0.21 -0.78
C TYR A 31 2.41 -0.58 -0.99
N PHE A 32 2.29 -1.91 -0.97
CA PHE A 32 3.42 -2.84 -1.08
C PHE A 32 3.62 -3.25 -2.52
N ILE A 33 4.83 -3.05 -3.02
CA ILE A 33 5.20 -3.30 -4.42
C ILE A 33 6.57 -3.97 -4.50
N GLY A 34 6.90 -4.52 -5.66
CA GLY A 34 8.24 -5.02 -5.93
C GLY A 34 9.25 -3.89 -6.00
N GLU A 35 10.53 -4.26 -5.89
CA GLU A 35 11.61 -3.29 -5.99
C GLU A 35 11.78 -2.82 -7.43
N ARG A 36 11.91 -1.50 -7.61
CA ARG A 36 12.16 -0.90 -8.92
C ARG A 36 13.68 -0.85 -9.18
N ASN A 37 14.05 -1.02 -10.44
CA ASN A 37 15.46 -0.90 -10.84
C ASN A 37 15.82 0.58 -11.06
N ALA A 38 17.07 0.82 -11.50
CA ALA A 38 17.57 2.19 -11.72
C ALA A 38 16.76 2.96 -12.77
N ASN A 39 16.07 2.26 -13.67
CA ASN A 39 15.24 2.87 -14.71
C ASN A 39 13.78 3.08 -14.23
N GLY A 40 13.50 2.75 -12.99
CA GLY A 40 12.15 2.87 -12.43
C GLY A 40 11.20 1.74 -12.79
N GLU A 41 11.70 0.68 -13.43
CA GLU A 41 10.90 -0.46 -13.83
C GLU A 41 10.80 -1.47 -12.69
N ASN A 42 9.60 -1.98 -12.49
CA ASN A 42 9.33 -2.98 -11.45
C ASN A 42 9.39 -4.39 -12.06
N TRP A 43 10.05 -5.33 -11.37
CA TRP A 43 10.04 -6.73 -11.80
C TRP A 43 8.65 -7.35 -11.67
N CYS A 44 7.79 -6.78 -10.84
CA CYS A 44 6.43 -7.25 -10.61
C CYS A 44 5.52 -6.68 -11.71
N LYS A 45 5.10 -7.55 -12.64
CA LYS A 45 4.24 -7.16 -13.75
C LYS A 45 2.94 -6.51 -13.27
N ASP A 46 2.29 -7.13 -12.28
CA ASP A 46 1.03 -6.63 -11.76
C ASP A 46 1.21 -5.27 -11.10
N CYS A 47 2.37 -5.02 -10.48
CA CYS A 47 2.69 -3.72 -9.90
C CYS A 47 2.81 -2.65 -10.99
N ASN A 48 3.44 -2.98 -12.12
CA ASN A 48 3.56 -2.05 -13.24
C ASN A 48 2.19 -1.71 -13.83
N GLU A 49 1.31 -2.70 -13.93
CA GLU A 49 -0.03 -2.50 -14.49
C GLU A 49 -0.93 -1.71 -13.54
N ALA A 50 -0.76 -1.89 -12.24
CA ALA A 50 -1.57 -1.22 -11.23
C ALA A 50 -1.16 0.24 -11.00
N GLU A 51 0.12 0.57 -11.18
CA GLU A 51 0.63 1.90 -10.82
C GLU A 51 -0.10 3.06 -11.50
N PRO A 52 -0.36 3.05 -12.83
CA PRO A 52 -1.09 4.16 -13.44
C PRO A 52 -2.53 4.28 -12.93
N VAL A 53 -3.17 3.15 -12.62
CA VAL A 53 -4.53 3.16 -12.07
C VAL A 53 -4.52 3.74 -10.66
N PHE A 54 -3.54 3.34 -9.86
CA PHE A 54 -3.38 3.86 -8.50
C PHE A 54 -3.09 5.36 -8.50
N ALA A 55 -2.20 5.82 -9.39
CA ALA A 55 -1.88 7.25 -9.51
C ALA A 55 -3.14 8.06 -9.87
N GLN A 56 -3.96 7.55 -10.79
CA GLN A 56 -5.22 8.18 -11.15
C GLN A 56 -6.18 8.24 -9.95
N ALA A 57 -6.26 7.13 -9.20
CA ALA A 57 -7.15 7.06 -8.03
C ALA A 57 -6.72 8.05 -6.94
N ILE A 58 -5.43 8.20 -6.72
CA ILE A 58 -4.92 9.18 -5.76
C ILE A 58 -5.38 10.59 -6.17
N GLN A 59 -5.19 10.92 -7.44
CA GLN A 59 -5.54 12.24 -7.95
C GLN A 59 -7.04 12.54 -7.84
N GLU A 60 -7.87 11.54 -8.12
CA GLU A 60 -9.32 11.73 -8.16
C GLU A 60 -10.02 11.56 -6.82
N TYR A 61 -9.51 10.67 -5.96
CA TYR A 61 -10.27 10.23 -4.80
C TYR A 61 -9.59 10.43 -3.45
N ALA A 62 -8.28 10.58 -3.39
CA ALA A 62 -7.60 10.74 -2.10
C ALA A 62 -7.82 12.14 -1.55
N ASP A 63 -8.17 12.21 -0.26
CA ASP A 63 -8.32 13.48 0.43
C ASP A 63 -6.96 14.16 0.60
N LYS A 64 -6.99 15.48 0.76
CA LYS A 64 -5.78 16.29 0.91
C LYS A 64 -4.93 15.90 2.14
N ASP A 65 -5.54 15.29 3.14
CA ASP A 65 -4.87 14.85 4.36
C ASP A 65 -4.44 13.38 4.29
N SER A 66 -4.48 12.78 3.09
CA SER A 66 -4.01 11.41 2.88
C SER A 66 -2.50 11.36 2.78
N ILE A 67 -1.93 10.27 3.31
CA ILE A 67 -0.51 9.94 3.17
C ILE A 67 -0.43 8.59 2.46
N ILE A 68 0.30 8.55 1.35
CA ILE A 68 0.54 7.31 0.61
C ILE A 68 1.97 6.88 0.89
N LEU A 69 2.13 5.74 1.55
CA LEU A 69 3.45 5.16 1.82
C LEU A 69 3.65 3.97 0.89
N ARG A 70 4.51 4.14 -0.11
CA ARG A 70 4.91 3.03 -0.99
C ARG A 70 6.05 2.29 -0.34
N VAL A 71 5.95 0.97 -0.30
CA VAL A 71 6.94 0.09 0.33
C VAL A 71 7.44 -0.92 -0.69
N GLU A 72 8.74 -0.88 -1.00
CA GLU A 72 9.36 -1.88 -1.87
C GLU A 72 9.77 -3.07 -1.02
N VAL A 73 9.24 -4.24 -1.36
CA VAL A 73 9.42 -5.47 -0.56
C VAL A 73 10.68 -6.24 -0.95
N GLY A 74 11.45 -5.73 -1.91
CA GLY A 74 12.67 -6.36 -2.38
C GLY A 74 12.55 -6.86 -3.81
N ASN A 75 13.62 -7.47 -4.30
CA ASN A 75 13.66 -8.05 -5.64
C ASN A 75 12.90 -9.39 -5.66
N MET A 76 12.81 -9.99 -6.85
CA MET A 76 12.06 -11.23 -7.03
C MET A 76 12.55 -12.36 -6.12
N LEU A 77 13.85 -12.52 -5.96
CA LEU A 77 14.41 -13.58 -5.12
C LEU A 77 14.09 -13.35 -3.65
N ALA A 78 14.23 -12.10 -3.19
CA ALA A 78 13.90 -11.74 -1.81
C ALA A 78 12.42 -11.97 -1.52
N TRP A 79 11.55 -11.60 -2.45
CA TRP A 79 10.12 -11.79 -2.28
C TRP A 79 9.71 -13.27 -2.27
N ALA A 80 10.39 -14.09 -3.09
CA ALA A 80 10.10 -15.53 -3.16
C ALA A 80 10.56 -16.28 -1.91
N ASP A 81 11.47 -15.71 -1.13
CA ASP A 81 11.99 -16.33 0.08
C ASP A 81 10.91 -16.35 1.18
N LYS A 82 10.58 -17.55 1.65
CA LYS A 82 9.55 -17.73 2.69
C LYS A 82 9.97 -17.11 4.03
N GLU A 83 11.26 -16.86 4.22
CA GLU A 83 11.78 -16.20 5.43
C GLU A 83 11.76 -14.68 5.34
N ASN A 84 11.29 -14.15 4.22
CA ASN A 84 11.14 -12.71 4.05
C ASN A 84 10.24 -12.14 5.16
N PRO A 85 10.69 -11.12 5.91
CA PRO A 85 9.94 -10.61 7.05
C PRO A 85 8.55 -10.06 6.68
N PHE A 86 8.34 -9.61 5.46
CA PHE A 86 7.01 -9.18 5.02
C PHE A 86 6.03 -10.35 5.02
N HIS A 87 6.47 -11.55 4.63
CA HIS A 87 5.62 -12.74 4.66
C HIS A 87 5.38 -13.22 6.08
N LYS A 88 6.38 -13.06 6.95
CA LYS A 88 6.31 -13.57 8.32
C LYS A 88 5.50 -12.68 9.26
N ASP A 89 5.25 -11.45 8.87
CA ASP A 89 4.48 -10.51 9.68
C ASP A 89 3.00 -10.89 9.66
N SER A 90 2.52 -11.48 10.74
CA SER A 90 1.15 -11.98 10.82
C SER A 90 0.10 -10.87 10.78
N ASP A 91 0.47 -9.65 11.14
CA ASP A 91 -0.45 -8.51 11.10
C ASP A 91 -0.69 -8.03 9.67
N LEU A 92 0.30 -8.19 8.79
CA LEU A 92 0.17 -7.78 7.40
C LEU A 92 -0.58 -8.79 6.55
N ARG A 93 -0.38 -10.09 6.82
CA ARG A 93 -0.89 -11.18 5.98
C ARG A 93 -0.55 -10.97 4.51
N LEU A 94 0.68 -10.53 4.26
CA LEU A 94 1.12 -10.14 2.91
C LEU A 94 1.56 -11.38 2.13
N GLU A 95 0.72 -11.80 1.19
CA GLU A 95 0.96 -13.01 0.39
C GLU A 95 1.25 -12.69 -1.07
N GLU A 96 0.75 -11.56 -1.57
CA GLU A 96 0.97 -11.16 -2.96
C GLU A 96 1.20 -9.67 -3.05
N ILE A 97 1.76 -9.23 -4.16
CA ILE A 97 1.94 -7.82 -4.49
C ILE A 97 1.37 -7.55 -5.88
N PRO A 98 0.82 -6.35 -6.16
CA PRO A 98 0.69 -5.26 -5.20
C PRO A 98 -0.37 -5.54 -4.14
N THR A 99 -0.20 -4.95 -2.96
CA THR A 99 -1.20 -4.97 -1.91
C THR A 99 -1.32 -3.56 -1.34
N LEU A 100 -2.56 -3.08 -1.23
CA LEU A 100 -2.85 -1.75 -0.70
C LEU A 100 -3.69 -1.91 0.56
N ILE A 101 -3.21 -1.35 1.66
CA ILE A 101 -3.86 -1.43 2.96
C ILE A 101 -4.22 -0.03 3.44
N ARG A 102 -5.48 0.18 3.79
CA ARG A 102 -5.86 1.36 4.55
C ARG A 102 -5.44 1.10 5.99
N TRP A 103 -4.37 1.77 6.41
CA TRP A 103 -3.62 1.41 7.62
C TRP A 103 -4.49 1.45 8.87
N LYS A 104 -4.33 0.43 9.69
CA LYS A 104 -5.10 0.22 10.94
C LYS A 104 -6.58 -0.07 10.70
N THR A 105 -6.92 -0.51 9.51
CA THR A 105 -8.28 -0.99 9.21
C THR A 105 -8.18 -2.37 8.56
N ALA A 106 -9.31 -3.03 8.40
CA ALA A 106 -9.39 -4.31 7.72
C ALA A 106 -9.53 -4.17 6.20
N ILE A 107 -9.44 -2.94 5.68
CA ILE A 107 -9.64 -2.70 4.25
C ILE A 107 -8.35 -2.91 3.49
N HIS A 108 -8.32 -3.96 2.69
CA HIS A 108 -7.16 -4.39 1.89
C HIS A 108 -7.58 -4.66 0.46
N LEU A 109 -6.71 -4.30 -0.49
CA LEU A 109 -6.84 -4.71 -1.89
C LEU A 109 -5.59 -5.45 -2.28
N HIS A 110 -5.74 -6.57 -2.99
CA HIS A 110 -4.63 -7.46 -3.35
C HIS A 110 -4.61 -7.73 -4.85
N GLY A 111 -3.42 -7.77 -5.44
CA GLY A 111 -3.21 -8.18 -6.81
C GLY A 111 -4.08 -7.43 -7.81
N ASP A 112 -4.88 -8.14 -8.56
CA ASP A 112 -5.75 -7.57 -9.60
C ASP A 112 -6.77 -6.57 -9.07
N GLN A 113 -7.13 -6.66 -7.80
CA GLN A 113 -8.03 -5.67 -7.19
C GLN A 113 -7.43 -4.27 -7.23
N CYS A 114 -6.10 -4.17 -7.16
CA CYS A 114 -5.39 -2.89 -7.22
C CYS A 114 -5.41 -2.24 -8.60
N LYS A 115 -5.87 -2.96 -9.62
CA LYS A 115 -6.01 -2.45 -11.00
C LYS A 115 -7.41 -1.95 -11.28
N GLN A 116 -8.33 -2.04 -10.32
CA GLN A 116 -9.74 -1.70 -10.51
C GLN A 116 -10.05 -0.36 -9.87
N ILE A 117 -10.25 0.65 -10.73
CA ILE A 117 -10.46 2.03 -10.27
C ILE A 117 -11.64 2.15 -9.29
N LYS A 118 -12.68 1.35 -9.48
CA LYS A 118 -13.85 1.38 -8.59
C LYS A 118 -13.54 0.88 -7.19
N LEU A 119 -12.67 -0.13 -7.07
CA LEU A 119 -12.26 -0.62 -5.76
C LEU A 119 -11.33 0.37 -5.06
N LEU A 120 -10.48 1.04 -5.83
CA LEU A 120 -9.63 2.10 -5.29
C LEU A 120 -10.47 3.28 -4.82
N GLU A 121 -11.50 3.65 -5.58
CA GLU A 121 -12.43 4.69 -5.17
C GLU A 121 -13.07 4.34 -3.82
N LEU A 122 -13.55 3.11 -3.67
CA LEU A 122 -14.15 2.65 -2.42
C LEU A 122 -13.16 2.74 -1.27
N LEU A 123 -11.93 2.28 -1.49
CA LEU A 123 -10.90 2.29 -0.45
C LEU A 123 -10.62 3.71 0.05
N PHE A 124 -10.56 4.68 -0.87
CA PHE A 124 -10.28 6.07 -0.50
C PHE A 124 -11.49 6.79 0.12
N LYS A 125 -12.70 6.44 -0.30
CA LYS A 125 -13.90 7.17 0.10
C LYS A 125 -14.69 6.56 1.26
N GLU A 126 -14.41 5.31 1.62
CA GLU A 126 -15.22 4.57 2.57
C GLU A 126 -14.95 4.92 4.03
N GLU A 127 -15.35 6.11 4.43
CA GLU A 127 -15.36 6.45 5.85
C GLU A 127 -16.47 5.71 6.58
N ASP A 128 -17.54 5.40 5.88
CA ASP A 128 -18.72 4.75 6.47
C ASP A 128 -18.50 3.27 6.79
N ILE A 129 -17.61 2.58 6.06
CA ILE A 129 -17.30 1.18 6.36
C ILE A 129 -16.66 1.04 7.73
N GLU A 130 -15.81 1.97 8.13
CA GLU A 130 -15.20 1.94 9.46
C GLU A 130 -16.24 2.07 10.55
N LYS A 131 -17.24 2.92 10.35
CA LYS A 131 -18.33 3.08 11.30
C LYS A 131 -19.17 1.83 11.40
N ILE A 132 -19.35 1.12 10.29
CA ILE A 132 -20.10 -0.14 10.26
C ILE A 132 -19.34 -1.23 10.99
N THR A 133 -18.03 -1.31 10.81
CA THR A 133 -17.19 -2.34 11.43
C THR A 133 -16.94 -2.11 12.91
N GLU A 134 -17.14 -0.90 13.40
CA GLU A 134 -17.00 -0.56 14.83
C GLU A 134 -18.22 -0.95 15.67
N ARG A 135 -19.29 -1.37 15.06
CA ARG A 135 -20.53 -1.72 15.75
C ARG A 135 -20.48 -3.08 16.41
#